data_05b059981adb9875d3208220809fff85
#
_entry.id   05b059981adb9875d3208220809fff85
#
_cell.length_a   1.000
_cell.length_b   1.000
_cell.length_c   1.000
_cell.angle_alpha   90.00
_cell.angle_beta   90.00
_cell.angle_gamma   90.00
#
_symmetry.space_group_name_H-M   'P 1'
#
loop_
_entity.id
_entity.type
_entity.pdbx_description
1 polymer ?
#
loop_
_entity_poly.entity_id
_entity_poly.type
_entity_poly.pdbx_seq_one_letter_code
_entity_poly.pdbx_strand_id
1 'polypeptide(L)'
;NNAYTQYKIDDLNNVYRYIFFMSFILMQLIEYFIWINIKNPLYNSIFTALATLLLIFQPIASIMLISDNTVKKMLLQSYLLFIVPLTIYKFDIQILNSSVSKLNHLRWNAMFSYNYFYDIIGFIIWLFFFLFPLFYERLTFALMFGLLTLMLVTYNYYKDDTIGSMWCWIVNTIMIYYAAYLLLYLPFFK
;
A
#
# COMPACT_ATOMS: atom_id res chain seq x y z
N ASN A 1 -20.97 -4.40 12.77
CA ASN A 1 -22.03 -4.22 11.74
C ASN A 1 -22.98 -3.07 12.08
N ASN A 2 -23.42 -2.90 13.34
CA ASN A 2 -24.35 -1.82 13.70
C ASN A 2 -23.75 -0.42 13.60
N ALA A 3 -22.47 -0.24 13.93
CA ALA A 3 -21.79 1.05 13.77
C ALA A 3 -21.68 1.46 12.30
N TYR A 4 -21.43 0.50 11.41
CA TYR A 4 -21.35 0.73 9.97
C TYR A 4 -22.69 1.11 9.33
N THR A 5 -23.80 0.53 9.83
CA THR A 5 -25.14 0.85 9.33
C THR A 5 -25.75 2.11 9.96
N GLN A 6 -25.35 2.42 11.19
CA GLN A 6 -25.88 3.56 11.96
C GLN A 6 -25.13 4.87 11.67
N TYR A 7 -23.82 4.78 11.38
CA TYR A 7 -22.95 5.90 11.09
C TYR A 7 -22.38 5.74 9.70
N LYS A 8 -23.07 6.21 8.67
CA LYS A 8 -22.58 6.24 7.29
C LYS A 8 -21.39 7.17 7.20
N ILE A 9 -20.20 6.63 7.17
CA ILE A 9 -19.04 7.36 6.67
C ILE A 9 -19.03 7.16 5.16
N ASP A 10 -19.27 8.22 4.39
CA ASP A 10 -19.36 8.16 2.93
C ASP A 10 -18.07 7.58 2.31
N ASP A 11 -16.92 7.85 2.93
CA ASP A 11 -15.62 7.32 2.49
C ASP A 11 -15.48 5.80 2.66
N LEU A 12 -16.24 5.15 3.56
CA LEU A 12 -16.21 3.70 3.77
C LEU A 12 -17.48 2.98 3.28
N ASN A 13 -18.41 3.70 2.64
CA ASN A 13 -19.68 3.15 2.20
C ASN A 13 -19.57 2.25 0.96
N ASN A 14 -18.38 2.13 0.37
CA ASN A 14 -18.11 1.28 -0.78
C ASN A 14 -17.18 0.14 -0.35
N VAL A 15 -17.57 -1.13 -0.65
CA VAL A 15 -16.75 -2.30 -0.34
C VAL A 15 -15.33 -2.22 -0.90
N TYR A 16 -15.15 -1.62 -2.07
CA TYR A 16 -13.83 -1.45 -2.67
C TYR A 16 -12.97 -0.42 -1.92
N ARG A 17 -13.58 0.65 -1.39
CA ARG A 17 -12.86 1.59 -0.50
C ARG A 17 -12.40 0.89 0.77
N TYR A 18 -13.26 0.05 1.35
CA TYR A 18 -12.89 -0.75 2.50
C TYR A 18 -11.71 -1.68 2.19
N ILE A 19 -11.77 -2.42 1.07
CA ILE A 19 -10.69 -3.33 0.63
C ILE A 19 -9.38 -2.54 0.41
N PHE A 20 -9.48 -1.37 -0.23
CA PHE A 20 -8.32 -0.50 -0.47
C PHE A 20 -7.65 -0.10 0.84
N PHE A 21 -8.40 0.44 1.81
CA PHE A 21 -7.85 0.82 3.11
C PHE A 21 -7.36 -0.37 3.93
N MET A 22 -8.07 -1.50 3.90
CA MET A 22 -7.64 -2.71 4.59
C MET A 22 -6.31 -3.25 4.08
N SER A 23 -5.95 -3.02 2.81
CA SER A 23 -4.66 -3.43 2.27
C SER A 23 -3.46 -2.80 3.00
N PHE A 24 -3.61 -1.58 3.53
CA PHE A 24 -2.57 -0.94 4.34
C PHE A 24 -2.45 -1.57 5.74
N ILE A 25 -3.57 -1.90 6.37
CA ILE A 25 -3.58 -2.57 7.67
C ILE A 25 -2.95 -3.96 7.54
N LEU A 26 -3.29 -4.70 6.48
CA LEU A 26 -2.70 -6.01 6.20
C LEU A 26 -1.18 -5.91 5.97
N MET A 27 -0.71 -4.83 5.35
CA MET A 27 0.72 -4.61 5.17
C MET A 27 1.43 -4.50 6.53
N GLN A 28 0.87 -3.74 7.48
CA GLN A 28 1.46 -3.64 8.83
C GLN A 28 1.46 -4.97 9.58
N LEU A 29 0.40 -5.78 9.40
CA LEU A 29 0.37 -7.12 9.98
C LEU A 29 1.47 -8.01 9.40
N ILE A 30 1.68 -7.96 8.07
CA ILE A 30 2.76 -8.72 7.43
C ILE A 30 4.13 -8.21 7.90
N GLU A 31 4.34 -6.89 7.99
CA GLU A 31 5.58 -6.30 8.52
C GLU A 31 5.86 -6.77 9.96
N TYR A 32 4.84 -6.82 10.81
CA TYR A 32 4.99 -7.39 12.15
C TYR A 32 5.51 -8.83 12.10
N PHE A 33 4.96 -9.68 11.22
CA PHE A 33 5.46 -11.05 11.06
C PHE A 33 6.87 -11.11 10.49
N ILE A 34 7.27 -10.18 9.62
CA ILE A 34 8.66 -10.07 9.16
C ILE A 34 9.57 -9.73 10.34
N TRP A 35 9.20 -8.75 11.17
CA TRP A 35 9.99 -8.33 12.33
C TRP A 35 10.29 -9.47 13.30
N ILE A 36 9.29 -10.22 13.70
CA ILE A 36 9.48 -11.34 14.67
C ILE A 36 10.25 -12.51 14.05
N ASN A 37 10.29 -12.61 12.72
CA ASN A 37 10.99 -13.67 11.99
C ASN A 37 12.22 -13.17 11.23
N ILE A 38 12.74 -11.98 11.53
CA ILE A 38 13.85 -11.37 10.77
C ILE A 38 15.10 -12.25 10.69
N LYS A 39 15.33 -13.07 11.72
CA LYS A 39 16.48 -13.99 11.82
C LYS A 39 16.19 -15.39 11.24
N ASN A 40 14.94 -15.68 10.87
CA ASN A 40 14.57 -16.96 10.29
C ASN A 40 14.44 -16.81 8.77
N PRO A 41 15.41 -17.33 7.96
CA PRO A 41 15.43 -17.07 6.51
C PRO A 41 14.15 -17.50 5.80
N LEU A 42 13.59 -18.67 6.18
CA LEU A 42 12.40 -19.22 5.53
C LEU A 42 11.17 -18.32 5.77
N TYR A 43 10.85 -18.04 7.02
CA TYR A 43 9.68 -17.22 7.34
C TYR A 43 9.85 -15.76 6.91
N ASN A 44 11.05 -15.21 7.01
CA ASN A 44 11.36 -13.89 6.48
C ASN A 44 11.06 -13.83 4.97
N SER A 45 11.54 -14.79 4.20
CA SER A 45 11.29 -14.87 2.76
C SER A 45 9.80 -15.02 2.44
N ILE A 46 9.08 -15.90 3.13
CA ILE A 46 7.64 -16.09 2.95
C ILE A 46 6.86 -14.79 3.21
N PHE A 47 7.11 -14.13 4.35
CA PHE A 47 6.39 -12.90 4.69
C PHE A 47 6.79 -11.73 3.80
N THR A 48 8.05 -11.65 3.36
CA THR A 48 8.48 -10.64 2.36
C THR A 48 7.80 -10.89 1.01
N ALA A 49 7.63 -12.14 0.59
CA ALA A 49 6.89 -12.49 -0.61
C ALA A 49 5.40 -12.09 -0.49
N LEU A 50 4.77 -12.34 0.68
CA LEU A 50 3.40 -11.89 0.93
C LEU A 50 3.26 -10.36 0.90
N ALA A 51 4.22 -9.62 1.47
CA ALA A 51 4.27 -8.17 1.38
C ALA A 51 4.36 -7.69 -0.08
N THR A 52 5.21 -8.34 -0.88
CA THR A 52 5.36 -8.05 -2.31
C THR A 52 4.07 -8.31 -3.08
N LEU A 53 3.39 -9.43 -2.82
CA LEU A 53 2.09 -9.74 -3.44
C LEU A 53 1.02 -8.72 -3.04
N LEU A 54 1.03 -8.27 -1.79
CA LEU A 54 0.10 -7.24 -1.34
C LEU A 54 0.39 -5.88 -1.99
N LEU A 55 1.66 -5.51 -2.21
CA LEU A 55 2.04 -4.32 -2.99
C LEU A 55 1.52 -4.39 -4.43
N ILE A 56 1.62 -5.57 -5.07
CA ILE A 56 1.07 -5.80 -6.41
C ILE A 56 -0.46 -5.66 -6.41
N PHE A 57 -1.13 -6.09 -5.35
CA PHE A 57 -2.57 -6.02 -5.22
C PHE A 57 -3.09 -4.59 -4.96
N GLN A 58 -2.35 -3.72 -4.29
CA GLN A 58 -2.80 -2.38 -3.91
C GLN A 58 -3.28 -1.51 -5.09
N PRO A 59 -2.57 -1.41 -6.24
CA PRO A 59 -3.10 -0.72 -7.41
C PRO A 59 -4.38 -1.34 -7.97
N ILE A 60 -4.54 -2.68 -7.91
CA ILE A 60 -5.78 -3.35 -8.31
C ILE A 60 -6.93 -2.89 -7.42
N ALA A 61 -6.73 -2.89 -6.09
CA ALA A 61 -7.72 -2.40 -5.13
C ALA A 61 -8.06 -0.93 -5.38
N SER A 62 -7.08 -0.09 -5.74
CA SER A 62 -7.29 1.30 -6.12
C SER A 62 -8.10 1.43 -7.42
N ILE A 63 -7.75 0.70 -8.48
CA ILE A 63 -8.47 0.70 -9.76
C ILE A 63 -9.94 0.27 -9.57
N MET A 64 -10.21 -0.65 -8.66
CA MET A 64 -11.58 -1.08 -8.35
C MET A 64 -12.46 0.02 -7.73
N LEU A 65 -11.87 1.12 -7.25
CA LEU A 65 -12.61 2.30 -6.80
C LEU A 65 -13.33 3.03 -7.94
N ILE A 66 -12.82 2.93 -9.16
CA ILE A 66 -13.34 3.66 -10.32
C ILE A 66 -14.77 3.20 -10.62
N SER A 67 -15.68 4.16 -10.70
CA SER A 67 -17.10 3.92 -10.98
C SER A 67 -17.35 3.60 -12.46
N ASP A 68 -16.62 4.24 -13.37
CA ASP A 68 -16.72 3.98 -14.83
C ASP A 68 -16.11 2.61 -15.18
N ASN A 69 -16.96 1.68 -15.61
CA ASN A 69 -16.55 0.32 -15.94
C ASN A 69 -15.61 0.25 -17.16
N THR A 70 -15.69 1.18 -18.09
CA THR A 70 -14.82 1.21 -19.27
C THR A 70 -13.41 1.61 -18.88
N VAL A 71 -13.28 2.70 -18.13
CA VAL A 71 -11.99 3.19 -17.61
C VAL A 71 -11.38 2.16 -16.67
N LYS A 72 -12.17 1.60 -15.75
CA LYS A 72 -11.74 0.52 -14.85
C LYS A 72 -11.14 -0.66 -15.59
N LYS A 73 -11.85 -1.19 -16.59
CA LYS A 73 -11.39 -2.33 -17.39
C LYS A 73 -10.10 -2.01 -18.14
N MET A 74 -10.02 -0.83 -18.77
CA MET A 74 -8.83 -0.39 -19.49
C MET A 74 -7.62 -0.31 -18.57
N LEU A 75 -7.75 0.35 -17.40
CA LEU A 75 -6.66 0.49 -16.45
C LEU A 75 -6.25 -0.85 -15.86
N LEU A 76 -7.20 -1.72 -15.53
CA LEU A 76 -6.89 -3.04 -15.01
C LEU A 76 -6.12 -3.88 -16.02
N GLN A 77 -6.54 -3.89 -17.29
CA GLN A 77 -5.84 -4.58 -18.36
C GLN A 77 -4.42 -4.03 -18.56
N SER A 78 -4.27 -2.70 -18.59
CA SER A 78 -2.97 -2.04 -18.74
C SER A 78 -2.05 -2.35 -17.55
N TYR A 79 -2.58 -2.33 -16.33
CA TYR A 79 -1.80 -2.68 -15.15
C TYR A 79 -1.36 -4.15 -15.15
N LEU A 80 -2.27 -5.07 -15.48
CA LEU A 80 -1.92 -6.49 -15.56
C LEU A 80 -0.88 -6.78 -16.65
N LEU A 81 -0.98 -6.11 -17.80
CA LEU A 81 0.01 -6.20 -18.88
C LEU A 81 1.40 -5.73 -18.43
N PHE A 82 1.48 -4.77 -17.53
CA PHE A 82 2.73 -4.28 -16.94
C PHE A 82 3.23 -5.18 -15.81
N ILE A 83 2.34 -5.49 -14.83
CA ILE A 83 2.79 -6.10 -13.57
C ILE A 83 3.08 -7.60 -13.69
N VAL A 84 2.35 -8.33 -14.55
CA VAL A 84 2.52 -9.77 -14.70
C VAL A 84 3.91 -10.12 -15.26
N PRO A 85 4.37 -9.54 -16.39
CA PRO A 85 5.74 -9.80 -16.87
C PRO A 85 6.81 -9.40 -15.86
N LEU A 86 6.62 -8.24 -15.20
CA LEU A 86 7.58 -7.77 -14.18
C LEU A 86 7.64 -8.73 -12.99
N THR A 87 6.50 -9.26 -12.55
CA THR A 87 6.42 -10.25 -11.48
C THR A 87 7.11 -11.54 -11.87
N ILE A 88 6.83 -12.08 -13.05
CA ILE A 88 7.46 -13.32 -13.54
C ILE A 88 8.99 -13.17 -13.62
N TYR A 89 9.45 -12.00 -14.05
CA TYR A 89 10.88 -11.74 -14.19
C TYR A 89 11.60 -11.55 -12.85
N LYS A 90 10.97 -10.89 -11.88
CA LYS A 90 11.63 -10.49 -10.61
C LYS A 90 11.24 -11.30 -9.39
N PHE A 91 10.12 -12.03 -9.43
CA PHE A 91 9.61 -12.74 -8.27
C PHE A 91 10.34 -14.05 -8.06
N ASP A 92 11.36 -14.02 -7.21
CA ASP A 92 12.05 -15.22 -6.74
C ASP A 92 12.01 -15.24 -5.20
N ILE A 93 11.27 -16.19 -4.65
CA ILE A 93 11.08 -16.35 -3.20
C ILE A 93 12.42 -16.56 -2.48
N GLN A 94 13.43 -17.15 -3.13
CA GLN A 94 14.72 -17.39 -2.51
C GLN A 94 15.54 -16.09 -2.35
N ILE A 95 15.28 -15.11 -3.19
CA ILE A 95 15.96 -13.80 -3.17
C ILE A 95 15.18 -12.78 -2.33
N LEU A 96 13.85 -12.94 -2.25
CA LEU A 96 13.00 -12.05 -1.46
C LEU A 96 13.30 -12.23 0.03
N ASN A 97 13.81 -11.17 0.63
CA ASN A 97 14.04 -11.10 2.08
C ASN A 97 13.92 -9.67 2.56
N SER A 98 13.79 -9.50 3.86
CA SER A 98 13.79 -8.19 4.50
C SER A 98 14.93 -8.12 5.50
N SER A 99 15.46 -6.92 5.68
CA SER A 99 16.56 -6.66 6.60
C SER A 99 16.26 -5.41 7.43
N VAL A 100 17.00 -5.25 8.51
CA VAL A 100 16.93 -4.02 9.31
C VAL A 100 17.93 -3.01 8.76
N SER A 101 17.47 -1.81 8.48
CA SER A 101 18.29 -0.70 7.97
C SER A 101 19.15 -0.08 9.09
N LYS A 102 20.03 0.87 8.72
CA LYS A 102 20.86 1.60 9.67
C LYS A 102 20.04 2.44 10.66
N LEU A 103 18.87 2.90 10.26
CA LEU A 103 17.94 3.67 11.09
C LEU A 103 16.97 2.78 11.88
N ASN A 104 17.21 1.47 11.94
CA ASN A 104 16.34 0.49 12.59
C ASN A 104 14.91 0.43 12.00
N HIS A 105 14.78 0.67 10.69
CA HIS A 105 13.55 0.47 9.95
C HIS A 105 13.62 -0.78 9.10
N LEU A 106 12.47 -1.33 8.74
CA LEU A 106 12.38 -2.50 7.88
C LEU A 106 12.69 -2.09 6.43
N ARG A 107 13.69 -2.76 5.84
CA ARG A 107 14.03 -2.63 4.44
C ARG A 107 13.63 -3.89 3.72
N TRP A 108 12.73 -3.74 2.75
CA TRP A 108 12.31 -4.85 1.92
C TRP A 108 13.29 -5.02 0.75
N ASN A 109 13.84 -6.19 0.60
CA ASN A 109 14.48 -6.60 -0.64
C ASN A 109 13.37 -7.14 -1.57
N ALA A 110 12.55 -6.22 -2.04
CA ALA A 110 11.35 -6.49 -2.80
C ALA A 110 11.56 -6.16 -4.28
N MET A 111 10.47 -6.18 -5.02
CA MET A 111 10.41 -6.02 -6.48
C MET A 111 10.98 -4.71 -7.01
N PHE A 112 10.94 -3.63 -6.19
CA PHE A 112 11.43 -2.31 -6.55
C PHE A 112 12.61 -1.95 -5.64
N SER A 113 13.80 -1.84 -6.24
CA SER A 113 14.97 -1.25 -5.61
C SER A 113 15.16 0.16 -6.16
N TYR A 114 15.38 1.13 -5.30
CA TYR A 114 15.58 2.52 -5.74
C TYR A 114 16.98 2.78 -6.31
N ASN A 115 17.82 1.78 -6.34
CA ASN A 115 19.19 1.90 -6.83
C ASN A 115 19.36 1.70 -8.33
N TYR A 116 18.33 1.16 -9.02
CA TYR A 116 18.36 0.88 -10.45
C TYR A 116 17.33 1.75 -11.19
N PHE A 117 17.75 2.33 -12.32
CA PHE A 117 16.90 3.19 -13.14
C PHE A 117 15.58 2.51 -13.55
N TYR A 118 15.64 1.24 -13.96
CA TYR A 118 14.45 0.48 -14.34
C TYR A 118 13.49 0.24 -13.17
N ASP A 119 14.00 0.11 -11.95
CA ASP A 119 13.18 -0.06 -10.76
C ASP A 119 12.47 1.24 -10.38
N ILE A 120 13.14 2.37 -10.58
CA ILE A 120 12.52 3.69 -10.39
C ILE A 120 11.38 3.89 -11.38
N ILE A 121 11.57 3.56 -12.66
CA ILE A 121 10.51 3.63 -13.67
C ILE A 121 9.35 2.69 -13.30
N GLY A 122 9.65 1.45 -12.90
CA GLY A 122 8.65 0.49 -12.45
C GLY A 122 7.84 1.01 -11.25
N PHE A 123 8.50 1.64 -10.29
CA PHE A 123 7.85 2.27 -9.15
C PHE A 123 6.95 3.44 -9.56
N ILE A 124 7.40 4.30 -10.48
CA ILE A 124 6.60 5.43 -11.00
C ILE A 124 5.36 4.92 -11.71
N ILE A 125 5.48 3.88 -12.54
CA ILE A 125 4.33 3.27 -13.23
C ILE A 125 3.37 2.65 -12.21
N TRP A 126 3.89 1.90 -11.22
CA TRP A 126 3.10 1.35 -10.13
C TRP A 126 2.35 2.45 -9.37
N LEU A 127 3.03 3.55 -9.03
CA LEU A 127 2.49 4.70 -8.33
C LEU A 127 1.38 5.39 -9.14
N PHE A 128 1.53 5.47 -10.47
CA PHE A 128 0.50 5.98 -11.36
C PHE A 128 -0.80 5.16 -11.23
N PHE A 129 -0.72 3.85 -11.36
CA PHE A 129 -1.91 2.99 -11.24
C PHE A 129 -2.50 2.99 -9.83
N PHE A 130 -1.71 3.28 -8.82
CA PHE A 130 -2.13 3.38 -7.45
C PHE A 130 -2.84 4.71 -7.14
N LEU A 131 -2.32 5.85 -7.62
CA LEU A 131 -2.83 7.19 -7.28
C LEU A 131 -3.85 7.74 -8.29
N PHE A 132 -3.75 7.36 -9.57
CA PHE A 132 -4.66 7.86 -10.60
C PHE A 132 -6.14 7.58 -10.30
N PRO A 133 -6.54 6.40 -9.80
CA PRO A 133 -7.92 6.15 -9.42
C PRO A 133 -8.44 7.08 -8.33
N LEU A 134 -7.60 7.45 -7.36
CA LEU A 134 -7.96 8.42 -6.31
C LEU A 134 -8.23 9.81 -6.90
N PHE A 135 -7.41 10.21 -7.87
CA PHE A 135 -7.61 11.46 -8.61
C PHE A 135 -8.91 11.42 -9.43
N TYR A 136 -9.14 10.35 -10.18
CA TYR A 136 -10.30 10.17 -11.04
C TYR A 136 -11.62 10.20 -10.25
N GLU A 137 -11.68 9.50 -9.13
CA GLU A 137 -12.84 9.43 -8.23
C GLU A 137 -12.95 10.64 -7.27
N ARG A 138 -12.10 11.66 -7.45
CA ARG A 138 -12.08 12.88 -6.63
C ARG A 138 -11.89 12.61 -5.13
N LEU A 139 -11.21 11.56 -4.77
CA LEU A 139 -10.82 11.26 -3.39
C LEU A 139 -9.63 12.15 -2.97
N THR A 140 -9.85 13.46 -3.03
CA THR A 140 -8.81 14.49 -2.93
C THR A 140 -8.03 14.40 -1.62
N PHE A 141 -8.73 14.12 -0.51
CA PHE A 141 -8.07 13.98 0.79
C PHE A 141 -7.07 12.81 0.80
N ALA A 142 -7.50 11.62 0.36
CA ALA A 142 -6.63 10.44 0.30
C ALA A 142 -5.45 10.64 -0.66
N LEU A 143 -5.71 11.27 -1.82
CA LEU A 143 -4.67 11.59 -2.80
C LEU A 143 -3.63 12.56 -2.23
N MET A 144 -4.06 13.69 -1.68
CA MET A 144 -3.15 14.70 -1.13
C MET A 144 -2.38 14.17 0.07
N PHE A 145 -3.04 13.43 0.96
CA PHE A 145 -2.40 12.78 2.08
C PHE A 145 -1.35 11.77 1.63
N GLY A 146 -1.67 10.92 0.63
CA GLY A 146 -0.74 9.96 0.05
C GLY A 146 0.47 10.63 -0.57
N LEU A 147 0.28 11.69 -1.37
CA LEU A 147 1.37 12.44 -2.01
C LEU A 147 2.25 13.15 -0.99
N LEU A 148 1.67 13.87 -0.04
CA LEU A 148 2.44 14.59 0.97
C LEU A 148 3.26 13.65 1.85
N THR A 149 2.66 12.54 2.28
CA THR A 149 3.38 11.54 3.08
C THR A 149 4.47 10.83 2.27
N LEU A 150 4.26 10.55 0.98
CA LEU A 150 5.29 10.02 0.09
C LEU A 150 6.46 10.98 -0.05
N MET A 151 6.21 12.27 -0.26
CA MET A 151 7.26 13.29 -0.34
C MET A 151 8.08 13.36 0.95
N LEU A 152 7.41 13.40 2.10
CA LEU A 152 8.07 13.43 3.41
C LEU A 152 8.93 12.17 3.65
N VAL A 153 8.40 11.00 3.33
CA VAL A 153 9.12 9.74 3.51
C VAL A 153 10.30 9.65 2.54
N THR A 154 10.11 10.03 1.29
CA THR A 154 11.20 10.05 0.31
C THR A 154 12.32 10.97 0.76
N TYR A 155 12.01 12.18 1.21
CA TYR A 155 13.01 13.12 1.70
C TYR A 155 13.83 12.58 2.87
N ASN A 156 13.18 11.90 3.84
CA ASN A 156 13.85 11.44 5.05
C ASN A 156 14.53 10.07 4.91
N TYR A 157 13.98 9.16 4.08
CA TYR A 157 14.34 7.74 4.09
C TYR A 157 14.89 7.20 2.78
N TYR A 158 15.06 8.05 1.73
CA TYR A 158 15.63 7.62 0.45
C TYR A 158 17.01 6.97 0.60
N LYS A 159 17.89 7.55 1.42
CA LYS A 159 19.25 7.03 1.62
C LYS A 159 19.30 5.71 2.41
N ASP A 160 18.26 5.41 3.16
CA ASP A 160 18.15 4.21 3.99
C ASP A 160 17.42 3.05 3.28
N ASP A 161 16.89 3.32 2.08
CA ASP A 161 16.14 2.36 1.24
C ASP A 161 14.91 1.77 1.97
N THR A 162 14.23 2.60 2.76
CA THR A 162 13.07 2.19 3.58
C THR A 162 11.79 2.94 3.24
N ILE A 163 11.76 3.61 2.08
CA ILE A 163 10.62 4.44 1.64
C ILE A 163 9.30 3.64 1.69
N GLY A 164 9.30 2.42 1.13
CA GLY A 164 8.08 1.60 1.04
C GLY A 164 7.47 1.30 2.41
N SER A 165 8.25 0.75 3.33
CA SER A 165 7.83 0.42 4.68
C SER A 165 7.39 1.67 5.45
N MET A 166 8.18 2.72 5.43
CA MET A 166 7.88 3.95 6.16
C MET A 166 6.64 4.67 5.60
N TRP A 167 6.44 4.64 4.28
CA TRP A 167 5.24 5.20 3.69
C TRP A 167 3.98 4.44 4.09
N CYS A 168 4.00 3.11 4.02
CA CYS A 168 2.90 2.28 4.50
C CYS A 168 2.59 2.54 5.98
N TRP A 169 3.61 2.72 6.81
CA TRP A 169 3.45 3.01 8.23
C TRP A 169 2.75 4.36 8.46
N ILE A 170 3.18 5.42 7.78
CA ILE A 170 2.59 6.75 7.93
C ILE A 170 1.16 6.78 7.34
N VAL A 171 0.92 6.15 6.19
CA VAL A 171 -0.43 6.09 5.59
C VAL A 171 -1.44 5.40 6.52
N ASN A 172 -1.00 4.45 7.35
CA ASN A 172 -1.88 3.84 8.36
C ASN A 172 -2.39 4.80 9.43
N THR A 173 -1.79 5.98 9.61
CA THR A 173 -2.33 6.99 10.53
C THR A 173 -3.73 7.44 10.13
N ILE A 174 -4.09 7.37 8.83
CA ILE A 174 -5.45 7.64 8.35
C ILE A 174 -6.46 6.62 8.92
N MET A 175 -6.03 5.37 9.12
CA MET A 175 -6.87 4.32 9.70
C MET A 175 -7.09 4.55 11.19
N ILE A 176 -6.09 5.07 11.90
CA ILE A 176 -6.22 5.48 13.30
C ILE A 176 -7.21 6.64 13.39
N TYR A 177 -7.14 7.60 12.48
CA TYR A 177 -8.11 8.70 12.40
C TYR A 177 -9.54 8.19 12.22
N TYR A 178 -9.79 7.30 11.24
CA TYR A 178 -11.12 6.72 11.04
C TYR A 178 -11.59 5.90 12.24
N ALA A 179 -10.71 5.12 12.85
CA ALA A 179 -11.05 4.37 14.06
C ALA A 179 -11.43 5.30 15.22
N ALA A 180 -10.65 6.35 15.47
CA ALA A 180 -10.95 7.35 16.48
C ALA A 180 -12.27 8.08 16.18
N TYR A 181 -12.51 8.45 14.94
CA TYR A 181 -13.76 9.09 14.51
C TYR A 181 -14.97 8.18 14.76
N LEU A 182 -14.88 6.90 14.38
CA LEU A 182 -15.97 5.93 14.56
C LEU A 182 -16.23 5.56 16.01
N LEU A 183 -15.16 5.39 16.80
CA LEU A 183 -15.27 4.81 18.14
C LEU A 183 -15.40 5.88 19.23
N LEU A 184 -14.81 7.06 19.01
CA LEU A 184 -14.75 8.11 20.03
C LEU A 184 -15.62 9.32 19.69
N TYR A 185 -15.62 9.78 18.43
CA TYR A 185 -16.34 11.00 18.09
C TYR A 185 -17.84 10.74 17.86
N LEU A 186 -18.18 9.81 16.98
CA LEU A 186 -19.60 9.58 16.60
C LEU A 186 -20.51 9.17 17.76
N PRO A 187 -20.10 8.29 18.71
CA PRO A 187 -20.96 7.89 19.81
C PRO A 187 -21.25 9.00 20.81
N PHE A 188 -20.39 10.04 20.90
CA PHE A 188 -20.52 11.10 21.89
C PHE A 188 -21.05 12.43 21.33
N PHE A 189 -20.96 12.64 20.02
CA PHE A 189 -21.27 13.94 19.40
C PHE A 189 -22.33 13.86 18.28
N LYS A 190 -22.89 12.71 18.02
CA LYS A 190 -24.04 12.46 17.15
C LYS A 190 -25.02 11.48 17.77
#